data_057b1008c6b675e12cb46a970aa28dfe
#
_entry.id   057b1008c6b675e12cb46a970aa28dfe
#
_cell.length_a   1.000
_cell.length_b   1.000
_cell.length_c   1.000
_cell.angle_alpha   90.00
_cell.angle_beta   90.00
_cell.angle_gamma   90.00
#
_symmetry.space_group_name_H-M   'P 1'
#
loop_
_entity.id
_entity.type
_entity.pdbx_description
1 polymer ?
#
loop_
_entity_poly.entity_id
_entity_poly.type
_entity_poly.pdbx_seq_one_letter_code
_entity_poly.pdbx_strand_id
1 'polypeptide(L)'
;MSGMTKDQIYDLLVNVLDSPKVNDWKGNKIQFCCTIHGESHPSCGITVDYCPPDEPNLHGQYFNCFACGEHGSIARLVQKSLPDRFKSVSQAAKFLKNRYGVNPAFMSSKDSLDLRRYEDKFIDLPEDREVKPIYELAPFKCGKETYQYFFDRGFDKSDMQEYKIGRSLQDETVIIPVFWEDDTLAGVIGRYIDPDRPKNERFKVYEFKKSYLIYPLNLVETVDDTLILMEACFDVMLLRKWGFPNAIATMTNKVSRKQADQIAQRCRKLIVLCDLDERGDKLLDTAHKYLDGRVEIFTPTYVPRSGKDPGEWGEIETVKTINSATYRGVGTLPRL
;
A
#
# COMPACT_ATOMS: atom_id res chain seq x y z
N MET A 1 8.56 -17.02 -30.64
CA MET A 1 9.17 -17.87 -29.57
C MET A 1 8.09 -18.12 -28.54
N SER A 2 7.78 -19.36 -28.27
CA SER A 2 6.55 -19.79 -27.60
C SER A 2 6.71 -19.82 -26.06
N GLY A 3 5.69 -19.37 -25.36
CA GLY A 3 5.48 -19.67 -23.96
C GLY A 3 5.33 -21.19 -23.72
N MET A 4 4.93 -21.59 -22.51
CA MET A 4 4.63 -22.98 -22.20
C MET A 4 3.39 -23.44 -22.98
N THR A 5 3.43 -24.68 -23.46
CA THR A 5 2.22 -25.30 -23.99
C THR A 5 1.22 -25.61 -22.87
N LYS A 6 -0.02 -25.85 -23.22
CA LYS A 6 -1.06 -26.22 -22.26
C LYS A 6 -0.67 -27.46 -21.45
N ASP A 7 -0.11 -28.49 -22.12
CA ASP A 7 0.35 -29.72 -21.48
C ASP A 7 1.52 -29.49 -20.50
N GLN A 8 2.42 -28.57 -20.85
CA GLN A 8 3.52 -28.19 -19.95
C GLN A 8 3.01 -27.44 -18.71
N ILE A 9 1.97 -26.62 -18.85
CA ILE A 9 1.31 -25.95 -17.71
C ILE A 9 0.61 -26.99 -16.82
N TYR A 10 -0.07 -27.97 -17.41
CA TYR A 10 -0.65 -29.10 -16.67
C TYR A 10 0.42 -29.88 -15.90
N ASP A 11 1.53 -30.26 -16.55
CA ASP A 11 2.65 -30.93 -15.87
C ASP A 11 3.19 -30.11 -14.71
N LEU A 12 3.34 -28.80 -14.90
CA LEU A 12 3.80 -27.89 -13.86
C LEU A 12 2.82 -27.86 -12.67
N LEU A 13 1.54 -27.69 -12.91
CA LEU A 13 0.53 -27.56 -11.85
C LEU A 13 0.35 -28.85 -11.06
N VAL A 14 0.32 -30.00 -11.73
CA VAL A 14 0.08 -31.30 -11.11
C VAL A 14 1.35 -31.88 -10.50
N ASN A 15 2.44 -31.96 -11.29
CA ASN A 15 3.63 -32.71 -10.92
C ASN A 15 4.72 -31.91 -10.22
N VAL A 16 4.66 -30.55 -10.29
CA VAL A 16 5.66 -29.68 -9.66
C VAL A 16 5.08 -28.89 -8.51
N LEU A 17 3.88 -28.36 -8.68
CA LEU A 17 3.22 -27.51 -7.69
C LEU A 17 2.19 -28.26 -6.84
N ASP A 18 1.90 -29.52 -7.15
CA ASP A 18 1.00 -30.41 -6.40
C ASP A 18 -0.40 -29.81 -6.20
N SER A 19 -0.95 -29.18 -7.26
CA SER A 19 -2.30 -28.62 -7.20
C SER A 19 -3.34 -29.75 -7.16
N PRO A 20 -4.23 -29.82 -6.14
CA PRO A 20 -5.15 -30.96 -5.96
C PRO A 20 -6.22 -31.08 -7.05
N LYS A 21 -6.51 -29.99 -7.75
CA LYS A 21 -7.44 -30.01 -8.90
C LYS A 21 -6.96 -29.04 -9.97
N VAL A 22 -6.90 -29.53 -11.20
CA VAL A 22 -6.60 -28.76 -12.41
C VAL A 22 -7.63 -29.08 -13.46
N ASN A 23 -8.34 -28.10 -13.98
CA ASN A 23 -9.44 -28.27 -14.94
C ASN A 23 -9.25 -27.36 -16.14
N ASP A 24 -9.69 -27.83 -17.31
CA ASP A 24 -9.90 -26.95 -18.44
C ASP A 24 -11.06 -25.98 -18.17
N TRP A 25 -10.84 -24.72 -18.48
CA TRP A 25 -11.90 -23.72 -18.45
C TRP A 25 -12.17 -23.22 -19.87
N LYS A 26 -13.34 -22.63 -20.09
CA LYS A 26 -13.77 -22.12 -21.40
C LYS A 26 -12.67 -21.32 -22.09
N GLY A 27 -12.36 -21.67 -23.33
CA GLY A 27 -11.31 -21.04 -24.13
C GLY A 27 -9.90 -21.50 -23.73
N ASN A 28 -8.93 -20.60 -23.86
CA ASN A 28 -7.51 -20.88 -23.62
C ASN A 28 -7.11 -20.67 -22.14
N LYS A 29 -7.95 -21.15 -21.21
CA LYS A 29 -7.76 -20.97 -19.76
C LYS A 29 -7.71 -22.32 -19.04
N ILE A 30 -6.87 -22.39 -18.02
CA ILE A 30 -6.76 -23.48 -17.07
C ILE A 30 -7.18 -22.96 -15.71
N GLN A 31 -8.11 -23.65 -15.03
CA GLN A 31 -8.50 -23.36 -13.66
C GLN A 31 -7.90 -24.40 -12.71
N PHE A 32 -7.38 -23.96 -11.58
CA PHE A 32 -6.72 -24.85 -10.62
C PHE A 32 -6.85 -24.37 -9.17
N CYS A 33 -6.61 -25.28 -8.22
CA CYS A 33 -6.49 -24.91 -6.82
C CYS A 33 -5.18 -24.17 -6.57
N CYS A 34 -5.28 -23.00 -5.98
CA CYS A 34 -4.10 -22.15 -5.75
C CYS A 34 -3.12 -22.81 -4.78
N THR A 35 -1.90 -22.99 -5.23
CA THR A 35 -0.82 -23.64 -4.47
C THR A 35 -0.07 -22.68 -3.55
N ILE A 36 -0.40 -21.38 -3.60
CA ILE A 36 0.22 -20.33 -2.78
C ILE A 36 -0.43 -20.28 -1.40
N HIS A 37 -1.76 -20.37 -1.33
CA HIS A 37 -2.49 -20.31 -0.06
C HIS A 37 -3.14 -21.65 0.36
N GLY A 38 -3.09 -22.64 -0.53
CA GLY A 38 -3.64 -23.97 -0.30
C GLY A 38 -5.18 -23.97 -0.25
N GLU A 39 -5.84 -24.67 -1.17
CA GLU A 39 -7.32 -24.76 -1.21
C GLU A 39 -7.76 -26.05 -1.85
N SER A 40 -9.02 -26.46 -1.58
CA SER A 40 -9.62 -27.67 -2.15
C SER A 40 -10.58 -27.38 -3.32
N HIS A 41 -10.95 -26.11 -3.53
CA HIS A 41 -11.84 -25.67 -4.60
C HIS A 41 -11.10 -24.70 -5.52
N PRO A 42 -11.08 -24.92 -6.83
CA PRO A 42 -10.30 -24.09 -7.76
C PRO A 42 -10.75 -22.63 -7.76
N SER A 43 -9.89 -21.72 -7.33
CA SER A 43 -10.09 -20.26 -7.39
C SER A 43 -9.03 -19.54 -8.22
N CYS A 44 -8.03 -20.27 -8.72
CA CYS A 44 -6.95 -19.71 -9.50
C CYS A 44 -7.11 -20.06 -10.98
N GLY A 45 -6.77 -19.13 -11.87
CA GLY A 45 -6.81 -19.33 -13.31
C GLY A 45 -5.52 -18.91 -13.99
N ILE A 46 -5.11 -19.66 -15.05
CA ILE A 46 -4.05 -19.28 -15.98
C ILE A 46 -4.67 -19.06 -17.37
N THR A 47 -4.34 -17.94 -18.00
CA THR A 47 -4.60 -17.73 -19.43
C THR A 47 -3.37 -18.17 -20.21
N VAL A 48 -3.53 -19.15 -21.10
CA VAL A 48 -2.42 -19.79 -21.83
C VAL A 48 -1.82 -18.86 -22.89
N ASP A 49 -2.68 -18.13 -23.63
CA ASP A 49 -2.27 -17.12 -24.60
C ASP A 49 -2.90 -15.78 -24.19
N TYR A 50 -2.22 -15.04 -23.35
CA TYR A 50 -2.65 -13.70 -22.97
C TYR A 50 -2.01 -12.68 -23.90
N CYS A 51 -2.85 -11.93 -24.59
CA CYS A 51 -2.46 -10.76 -25.38
C CYS A 51 -3.18 -9.55 -24.80
N PRO A 52 -2.48 -8.58 -24.18
CA PRO A 52 -3.11 -7.36 -23.71
C PRO A 52 -3.75 -6.60 -24.88
N PRO A 53 -4.97 -6.05 -24.73
CA PRO A 53 -5.66 -5.31 -25.79
C PRO A 53 -4.84 -4.12 -26.33
N ASP A 54 -4.03 -3.51 -25.49
CA ASP A 54 -3.27 -2.30 -25.79
C ASP A 54 -1.84 -2.60 -26.29
N GLU A 55 -1.38 -3.85 -26.21
CA GLU A 55 -0.05 -4.28 -26.65
C GLU A 55 -0.10 -5.65 -27.37
N PRO A 56 -0.57 -5.68 -28.63
CA PRO A 56 -0.79 -6.95 -29.35
C PRO A 56 0.47 -7.77 -29.63
N ASN A 57 1.66 -7.22 -29.36
CA ASN A 57 2.95 -7.91 -29.51
C ASN A 57 3.47 -8.53 -28.19
N LEU A 58 2.77 -8.36 -27.08
CA LEU A 58 3.11 -8.93 -25.78
C LEU A 58 2.30 -10.20 -25.55
N HIS A 59 2.87 -11.35 -25.90
CA HIS A 59 2.30 -12.65 -25.59
C HIS A 59 2.90 -13.14 -24.27
N GLY A 60 2.08 -13.28 -23.22
CA GLY A 60 2.51 -13.76 -21.90
C GLY A 60 1.50 -14.70 -21.27
N GLN A 61 1.98 -15.61 -20.45
CA GLN A 61 1.15 -16.49 -19.64
C GLN A 61 1.03 -15.93 -18.24
N TYR A 62 -0.20 -15.77 -17.77
CA TYR A 62 -0.52 -15.04 -16.56
C TYR A 62 -1.48 -15.80 -15.68
N PHE A 63 -1.19 -15.89 -14.38
CA PHE A 63 -2.12 -16.44 -13.42
C PHE A 63 -2.79 -15.36 -12.55
N ASN A 64 -3.98 -15.65 -12.11
CA ASN A 64 -4.71 -14.83 -11.15
C ASN A 64 -5.52 -15.73 -10.20
N CYS A 65 -5.34 -15.55 -8.91
CA CYS A 65 -6.13 -16.19 -7.89
C CYS A 65 -7.19 -15.24 -7.33
N PHE A 66 -8.46 -15.59 -7.47
CA PHE A 66 -9.57 -14.76 -7.01
C PHE A 66 -9.77 -14.82 -5.48
N ALA A 67 -9.26 -15.86 -4.81
CA ALA A 67 -9.39 -16.01 -3.38
C ALA A 67 -8.33 -15.23 -2.60
N CYS A 68 -7.03 -15.39 -2.92
CA CYS A 68 -5.95 -14.71 -2.21
C CYS A 68 -5.46 -13.42 -2.89
N GLY A 69 -5.92 -13.15 -4.13
CA GLY A 69 -5.51 -11.95 -4.88
C GLY A 69 -4.11 -12.01 -5.48
N GLU A 70 -3.36 -13.12 -5.29
CA GLU A 70 -2.05 -13.29 -5.93
C GLU A 70 -2.20 -13.48 -7.43
N HIS A 71 -1.32 -12.82 -8.18
CA HIS A 71 -1.34 -12.83 -9.63
C HIS A 71 0.06 -12.58 -10.20
N GLY A 72 0.25 -12.87 -11.48
CA GLY A 72 1.52 -12.62 -12.15
C GLY A 72 1.94 -13.71 -13.13
N SER A 73 3.22 -13.74 -13.49
CA SER A 73 3.80 -14.72 -14.40
C SER A 73 3.83 -16.13 -13.79
N ILE A 74 3.99 -17.16 -14.65
CA ILE A 74 4.18 -18.55 -14.19
C ILE A 74 5.44 -18.69 -13.32
N ALA A 75 6.49 -17.94 -13.60
CA ALA A 75 7.70 -17.96 -12.77
C ALA A 75 7.42 -17.42 -11.35
N ARG A 76 6.57 -16.39 -11.22
CA ARG A 76 6.10 -15.87 -9.92
C ARG A 76 5.23 -16.91 -9.20
N LEU A 77 4.33 -17.59 -9.91
CA LEU A 77 3.54 -18.67 -9.32
C LEU A 77 4.45 -19.74 -8.71
N VAL A 78 5.45 -20.22 -9.47
CA VAL A 78 6.42 -21.23 -9.00
C VAL A 78 7.20 -20.74 -7.79
N GLN A 79 7.71 -19.52 -7.82
CA GLN A 79 8.45 -18.92 -6.70
C GLN A 79 7.59 -18.80 -5.45
N LYS A 80 6.35 -18.35 -5.57
CA LYS A 80 5.42 -18.16 -4.45
C LYS A 80 4.89 -19.49 -3.89
N SER A 81 4.72 -20.50 -4.74
CA SER A 81 4.27 -21.83 -4.32
C SER A 81 5.39 -22.67 -3.67
N LEU A 82 6.64 -22.42 -4.04
CA LEU A 82 7.81 -23.15 -3.56
C LEU A 82 8.91 -22.17 -3.04
N PRO A 83 8.63 -21.34 -2.03
CA PRO A 83 9.54 -20.29 -1.58
C PRO A 83 10.85 -20.83 -0.97
N ASP A 84 10.83 -22.05 -0.45
CA ASP A 84 12.03 -22.72 0.08
C ASP A 84 12.98 -23.17 -1.01
N ARG A 85 12.43 -23.55 -2.15
CA ARG A 85 13.20 -24.01 -3.30
C ARG A 85 13.69 -22.86 -4.18
N PHE A 86 12.87 -21.81 -4.35
CA PHE A 86 13.17 -20.67 -5.22
C PHE A 86 13.11 -19.36 -4.43
N LYS A 87 14.27 -18.78 -4.13
CA LYS A 87 14.37 -17.53 -3.37
C LYS A 87 14.05 -16.27 -4.22
N SER A 88 13.98 -16.41 -5.54
CA SER A 88 13.64 -15.32 -6.47
C SER A 88 12.88 -15.82 -7.71
N VAL A 89 12.13 -14.90 -8.34
CA VAL A 89 11.44 -15.18 -9.62
C VAL A 89 12.44 -15.57 -10.70
N SER A 90 13.65 -15.01 -10.71
CA SER A 90 14.71 -15.36 -11.66
C SER A 90 15.18 -16.82 -11.52
N GLN A 91 15.26 -17.36 -10.30
CA GLN A 91 15.57 -18.76 -10.08
C GLN A 91 14.46 -19.68 -10.58
N ALA A 92 13.20 -19.33 -10.33
CA ALA A 92 12.05 -20.05 -10.86
C ALA A 92 11.99 -19.99 -12.39
N ALA A 93 12.27 -18.84 -13.01
CA ALA A 93 12.34 -18.70 -14.46
C ALA A 93 13.45 -19.57 -15.08
N LYS A 94 14.63 -19.63 -14.45
CA LYS A 94 15.73 -20.51 -14.88
C LYS A 94 15.34 -22.01 -14.79
N PHE A 95 14.61 -22.39 -13.75
CA PHE A 95 14.06 -23.74 -13.61
C PHE A 95 13.08 -24.08 -14.75
N LEU A 96 12.13 -23.16 -15.04
CA LEU A 96 11.15 -23.34 -16.13
C LEU A 96 11.84 -23.44 -17.50
N LYS A 97 12.87 -22.64 -17.75
CA LYS A 97 13.69 -22.75 -18.96
C LYS A 97 14.33 -24.12 -19.08
N ASN A 98 14.98 -24.59 -18.03
CA ASN A 98 15.71 -25.87 -18.05
C ASN A 98 14.78 -27.06 -18.18
N ARG A 99 13.58 -27.02 -17.58
CA ARG A 99 12.62 -28.13 -17.60
C ARG A 99 11.76 -28.17 -18.86
N TYR A 100 11.32 -27.02 -19.33
CA TYR A 100 10.32 -26.91 -20.39
C TYR A 100 10.83 -26.20 -21.66
N GLY A 101 12.09 -25.80 -21.69
CA GLY A 101 12.66 -25.11 -22.86
C GLY A 101 12.14 -23.69 -23.11
N VAL A 102 11.49 -23.09 -22.12
CA VAL A 102 10.84 -21.78 -22.26
C VAL A 102 11.89 -20.66 -22.21
N ASN A 103 11.76 -19.64 -23.06
CA ASN A 103 12.73 -18.54 -23.09
C ASN A 103 12.56 -17.65 -21.85
N PRO A 104 13.61 -17.45 -21.01
CA PRO A 104 13.54 -16.61 -19.82
C PRO A 104 13.28 -15.12 -20.10
N ALA A 105 13.58 -14.63 -21.31
CA ALA A 105 13.24 -13.28 -21.71
C ALA A 105 11.72 -13.02 -21.70
N PHE A 106 10.90 -14.07 -21.83
CA PHE A 106 9.45 -14.01 -21.62
C PHE A 106 9.03 -14.03 -20.16
N MET A 107 9.95 -14.36 -19.23
CA MET A 107 9.63 -14.66 -17.84
C MET A 107 10.39 -13.84 -16.79
N SER A 108 11.47 -13.13 -17.12
CA SER A 108 12.31 -12.55 -16.07
C SER A 108 12.67 -11.06 -16.20
N SER A 109 12.96 -10.55 -17.38
CA SER A 109 13.39 -9.13 -17.48
C SER A 109 12.27 -8.20 -17.82
N LYS A 110 11.25 -8.67 -18.52
CA LYS A 110 10.02 -7.91 -18.74
C LYS A 110 9.00 -8.11 -17.62
N ASP A 111 9.01 -9.25 -16.92
CA ASP A 111 8.14 -9.50 -15.76
C ASP A 111 8.46 -8.62 -14.55
N SER A 112 9.71 -8.22 -14.33
CA SER A 112 9.98 -7.20 -13.31
C SER A 112 9.54 -5.79 -13.77
N LEU A 113 9.59 -5.52 -15.07
CA LEU A 113 9.07 -4.30 -15.70
C LEU A 113 7.56 -4.40 -15.95
N ASP A 114 7.04 -5.56 -16.37
CA ASP A 114 5.61 -5.77 -16.63
C ASP A 114 4.80 -6.03 -15.34
N LEU A 115 5.42 -6.52 -14.28
CA LEU A 115 4.81 -6.50 -12.95
C LEU A 115 4.65 -5.06 -12.43
N ARG A 116 5.61 -4.17 -12.69
CA ARG A 116 5.40 -2.74 -12.51
C ARG A 116 4.28 -2.24 -13.43
N ARG A 117 4.23 -2.63 -14.72
CA ARG A 117 3.15 -2.24 -15.65
C ARG A 117 1.78 -2.82 -15.30
N TYR A 118 1.70 -4.01 -14.69
CA TYR A 118 0.41 -4.57 -14.23
C TYR A 118 0.04 -4.13 -12.83
N GLU A 119 1.00 -3.98 -11.95
CA GLU A 119 0.85 -3.22 -10.72
C GLU A 119 0.58 -1.74 -11.07
N ASP A 120 1.18 -1.21 -12.12
CA ASP A 120 1.03 0.14 -12.67
C ASP A 120 -0.25 0.34 -13.50
N LYS A 121 -0.89 -0.71 -14.05
CA LYS A 121 -2.28 -0.59 -14.55
C LYS A 121 -3.32 -0.56 -13.43
N PHE A 122 -2.96 -1.01 -12.23
CA PHE A 122 -3.64 -0.67 -10.98
C PHE A 122 -3.08 0.59 -10.31
N ILE A 123 -1.91 1.05 -10.72
CA ILE A 123 -1.35 2.37 -10.53
C ILE A 123 -1.53 3.06 -11.89
N ASP A 124 -2.58 3.86 -12.08
CA ASP A 124 -2.63 4.90 -13.11
C ASP A 124 -1.56 5.98 -12.79
N LEU A 125 -0.31 5.57 -12.69
CA LEU A 125 0.83 6.47 -12.72
C LEU A 125 1.45 6.33 -14.10
N PRO A 126 1.39 7.35 -14.94
CA PRO A 126 2.10 7.35 -16.22
C PRO A 126 3.60 7.36 -15.93
N GLU A 127 4.29 6.27 -16.28
CA GLU A 127 5.74 6.11 -16.09
C GLU A 127 6.62 7.15 -16.82
N ASP A 128 6.07 7.98 -17.72
CA ASP A 128 6.84 8.91 -18.55
C ASP A 128 6.12 10.23 -18.87
N ARG A 129 5.15 10.62 -18.09
CA ARG A 129 4.75 12.02 -18.15
C ARG A 129 5.64 12.79 -17.18
N GLU A 130 6.45 13.71 -17.71
CA GLU A 130 6.84 14.89 -16.98
C GLU A 130 5.57 15.41 -16.31
N VAL A 131 5.40 15.08 -15.04
CA VAL A 131 4.31 15.63 -14.23
C VAL A 131 4.60 17.11 -14.18
N LYS A 132 3.98 17.88 -15.06
CA LYS A 132 4.03 19.32 -14.95
C LYS A 132 3.37 19.65 -13.62
N PRO A 133 4.11 20.17 -12.65
CA PRO A 133 3.54 20.45 -11.35
C PRO A 133 2.38 21.43 -11.54
N ILE A 134 1.18 20.96 -11.25
CA ILE A 134 -0.03 21.79 -11.22
C ILE A 134 -0.11 22.61 -9.92
N TYR A 135 0.95 22.54 -9.11
CA TYR A 135 1.03 23.19 -7.81
C TYR A 135 2.45 23.72 -7.58
N GLU A 136 2.55 24.71 -6.76
CA GLU A 136 3.80 25.31 -6.32
C GLU A 136 4.20 24.72 -4.97
N LEU A 137 5.36 24.05 -4.91
CA LEU A 137 5.88 23.45 -3.67
C LEU A 137 6.67 24.41 -2.80
N ALA A 138 6.75 25.71 -3.17
CA ALA A 138 7.51 26.66 -2.40
C ALA A 138 6.67 27.20 -1.22
N PRO A 139 6.99 26.83 0.04
CA PRO A 139 6.22 27.24 1.21
C PRO A 139 6.17 28.75 1.38
N PHE A 140 7.19 29.49 0.91
CA PHE A 140 7.27 30.95 1.01
C PHE A 140 6.35 31.71 0.04
N LYS A 141 5.76 31.01 -0.92
CA LYS A 141 4.81 31.61 -1.87
C LYS A 141 3.35 31.33 -1.51
N CYS A 142 3.12 30.67 -0.38
CA CYS A 142 1.77 30.51 0.16
C CYS A 142 1.19 31.85 0.60
N GLY A 143 -0.08 32.06 0.33
CA GLY A 143 -0.81 33.24 0.80
C GLY A 143 -0.91 33.27 2.33
N LYS A 144 -1.21 34.47 2.89
CA LYS A 144 -1.37 34.70 4.34
C LYS A 144 -2.36 33.70 4.98
N GLU A 145 -3.46 33.38 4.29
CA GLU A 145 -4.49 32.45 4.75
C GLU A 145 -3.98 31.01 4.89
N THR A 146 -3.12 30.56 3.97
CA THR A 146 -2.48 29.25 4.07
C THR A 146 -1.59 29.14 5.29
N TYR A 147 -0.78 30.18 5.56
CA TYR A 147 0.03 30.22 6.78
C TYR A 147 -0.82 30.21 8.04
N GLN A 148 -1.87 31.04 8.07
CA GLN A 148 -2.76 31.10 9.22
C GLN A 148 -3.44 29.75 9.49
N TYR A 149 -3.88 29.07 8.44
CA TYR A 149 -4.47 27.74 8.55
C TYR A 149 -3.54 26.72 9.23
N PHE A 150 -2.22 26.78 8.94
CA PHE A 150 -1.24 25.92 9.59
C PHE A 150 -0.89 26.39 11.01
N PHE A 151 -0.72 27.69 11.21
CA PHE A 151 -0.43 28.23 12.54
C PHE A 151 -1.55 27.95 13.54
N ASP A 152 -2.81 28.05 13.12
CA ASP A 152 -3.98 27.71 13.95
C ASP A 152 -4.01 26.24 14.36
N ARG A 153 -3.24 25.37 13.67
CA ARG A 153 -3.07 23.96 13.98
C ARG A 153 -1.77 23.62 14.68
N GLY A 154 -1.05 24.63 15.14
CA GLY A 154 0.18 24.44 15.89
C GLY A 154 1.44 24.22 15.06
N PHE A 155 1.38 24.41 13.74
CA PHE A 155 2.54 24.33 12.87
C PHE A 155 3.23 25.69 12.71
N ASP A 156 4.52 25.65 12.41
CA ASP A 156 5.29 26.84 12.08
C ASP A 156 5.87 26.75 10.65
N LYS A 157 6.67 27.75 10.27
CA LYS A 157 7.27 27.78 8.95
C LYS A 157 8.28 26.68 8.70
N SER A 158 8.98 26.22 9.74
CA SER A 158 9.95 25.12 9.61
C SER A 158 9.26 23.80 9.33
N ASP A 159 8.11 23.56 10.00
CA ASP A 159 7.28 22.40 9.71
C ASP A 159 6.80 22.39 8.25
N MET A 160 6.31 23.55 7.78
CA MET A 160 5.87 23.67 6.39
C MET A 160 6.99 23.43 5.38
N GLN A 161 8.22 23.80 5.71
CA GLN A 161 9.40 23.55 4.88
C GLN A 161 9.79 22.06 4.88
N GLU A 162 9.80 21.42 6.06
CA GLU A 162 10.14 20.00 6.20
C GLU A 162 9.23 19.14 5.32
N TYR A 163 7.91 19.39 5.38
CA TYR A 163 6.93 18.65 4.59
C TYR A 163 6.73 19.20 3.17
N LYS A 164 7.51 20.22 2.76
CA LYS A 164 7.42 20.86 1.44
C LYS A 164 5.99 21.30 1.12
N ILE A 165 5.26 21.80 2.12
CA ILE A 165 3.88 22.26 1.97
C ILE A 165 3.82 23.36 0.92
N GLY A 166 2.86 23.27 0.02
CA GLY A 166 2.70 24.20 -1.09
C GLY A 166 1.29 24.78 -1.19
N ARG A 167 1.06 25.40 -2.33
CA ARG A 167 -0.23 25.96 -2.72
C ARG A 167 -0.57 25.50 -4.14
N SER A 168 -1.84 25.20 -4.39
CA SER A 168 -2.33 24.99 -5.76
C SER A 168 -2.32 26.32 -6.52
N LEU A 169 -1.91 26.25 -7.79
CA LEU A 169 -2.01 27.38 -8.72
C LEU A 169 -3.39 27.48 -9.37
N GLN A 170 -4.24 26.48 -9.22
CA GLN A 170 -5.53 26.37 -9.89
C GLN A 170 -6.71 26.63 -8.97
N ASP A 171 -6.57 26.31 -7.71
CA ASP A 171 -7.62 26.46 -6.70
C ASP A 171 -7.00 26.85 -5.33
N GLU A 172 -7.84 27.28 -4.40
CA GLU A 172 -7.40 27.71 -3.07
C GLU A 172 -7.16 26.52 -2.14
N THR A 173 -6.32 25.59 -2.57
CA THR A 173 -5.96 24.44 -1.77
C THR A 173 -4.53 24.52 -1.25
N VAL A 174 -4.37 24.11 -0.02
CA VAL A 174 -3.06 23.73 0.54
C VAL A 174 -2.66 22.40 -0.06
N ILE A 175 -1.43 22.31 -0.52
CA ILE A 175 -0.86 21.11 -1.12
C ILE A 175 0.06 20.43 -0.13
N ILE A 176 -0.24 19.15 0.15
CA ILE A 176 0.57 18.24 0.94
C ILE A 176 1.19 17.24 -0.03
N PRO A 177 2.47 17.35 -0.37
CA PRO A 177 3.13 16.40 -1.24
C PRO A 177 3.33 15.07 -0.53
N VAL A 178 3.25 13.99 -1.31
CA VAL A 178 3.52 12.62 -0.88
C VAL A 178 4.68 12.10 -1.70
N PHE A 179 5.71 11.60 -1.04
CA PHE A 179 6.94 11.16 -1.67
C PHE A 179 7.12 9.65 -1.53
N TRP A 180 7.83 9.06 -2.50
CA TRP A 180 8.44 7.75 -2.37
C TRP A 180 9.62 7.80 -1.39
N GLU A 181 10.13 6.64 -1.00
CA GLU A 181 11.26 6.53 -0.07
C GLU A 181 12.55 7.20 -0.57
N ASP A 182 12.71 7.32 -1.89
CA ASP A 182 13.84 7.97 -2.57
C ASP A 182 13.65 9.49 -2.78
N ASP A 183 12.70 10.12 -2.10
CA ASP A 183 12.32 11.54 -2.23
C ASP A 183 11.72 11.93 -3.60
N THR A 184 11.41 10.98 -4.47
CA THR A 184 10.67 11.29 -5.68
C THR A 184 9.20 11.54 -5.38
N LEU A 185 8.58 12.50 -6.06
CA LEU A 185 7.18 12.87 -5.82
C LEU A 185 6.25 11.77 -6.35
N ALA A 186 5.45 11.19 -5.46
CA ALA A 186 4.43 10.20 -5.83
C ALA A 186 3.10 10.86 -6.24
N GLY A 187 2.80 12.01 -5.67
CA GLY A 187 1.58 12.76 -5.92
C GLY A 187 1.29 13.75 -4.80
N VAL A 188 0.11 14.34 -4.79
CA VAL A 188 -0.23 15.34 -3.79
C VAL A 188 -1.66 15.20 -3.26
N ILE A 189 -1.86 15.64 -2.02
CA ILE A 189 -3.16 15.83 -1.40
C ILE A 189 -3.43 17.32 -1.31
N GLY A 190 -4.51 17.78 -1.95
CA GLY A 190 -5.03 19.13 -1.79
C GLY A 190 -5.99 19.21 -0.61
N ARG A 191 -5.82 20.20 0.25
CA ARG A 191 -6.75 20.55 1.35
C ARG A 191 -7.36 21.90 1.10
N TYR A 192 -8.65 21.95 0.89
CA TYR A 192 -9.38 23.22 0.87
C TYR A 192 -9.42 23.83 2.27
N ILE A 193 -9.07 25.11 2.38
CA ILE A 193 -9.03 25.83 3.65
C ILE A 193 -10.34 26.56 3.96
N ASP A 194 -11.26 26.59 3.02
CA ASP A 194 -12.59 27.16 3.19
C ASP A 194 -13.37 26.44 4.31
N PRO A 195 -13.74 27.12 5.41
CA PRO A 195 -14.45 26.54 6.54
C PRO A 195 -15.87 26.08 6.19
N ASP A 196 -16.51 26.73 5.20
CA ASP A 196 -17.90 26.45 4.81
C ASP A 196 -18.03 25.23 3.89
N ARG A 197 -16.91 24.72 3.37
CA ARG A 197 -16.92 23.55 2.50
C ARG A 197 -17.31 22.27 3.25
N PRO A 198 -18.22 21.44 2.72
CA PRO A 198 -18.63 20.17 3.32
C PRO A 198 -17.42 19.27 3.64
N LYS A 199 -17.45 18.55 4.77
CA LYS A 199 -16.32 17.73 5.24
C LYS A 199 -15.83 16.72 4.21
N ASN A 200 -16.75 16.09 3.46
CA ASN A 200 -16.45 15.11 2.41
C ASN A 200 -15.80 15.69 1.16
N GLU A 201 -15.83 17.04 1.00
CA GLU A 201 -15.26 17.73 -0.15
C GLU A 201 -14.00 18.53 0.17
N ARG A 202 -13.52 18.44 1.42
CA ARG A 202 -12.36 19.20 1.89
C ARG A 202 -11.02 18.68 1.38
N PHE A 203 -10.99 17.49 0.82
CA PHE A 203 -9.76 16.89 0.30
C PHE A 203 -9.90 16.54 -1.18
N LYS A 204 -8.83 16.80 -1.92
CA LYS A 204 -8.66 16.40 -3.31
C LYS A 204 -7.34 15.64 -3.45
N VAL A 205 -7.33 14.58 -4.22
CA VAL A 205 -6.13 13.77 -4.46
C VAL A 205 -5.74 13.93 -5.91
N TYR A 206 -4.47 14.21 -6.14
CA TYR A 206 -3.91 14.40 -7.46
C TYR A 206 -2.88 13.30 -7.73
N GLU A 207 -3.02 12.64 -8.86
CA GLU A 207 -2.02 11.79 -9.52
C GLU A 207 -1.55 10.52 -8.79
N PHE A 208 -2.13 10.16 -7.63
CA PHE A 208 -1.80 8.89 -6.97
C PHE A 208 -2.99 8.27 -6.23
N LYS A 209 -2.87 6.98 -5.90
CA LYS A 209 -3.84 6.29 -5.05
C LYS A 209 -3.31 6.22 -3.62
N LYS A 210 -3.99 6.85 -2.66
CA LYS A 210 -3.62 6.86 -1.23
C LYS A 210 -3.32 5.47 -0.68
N SER A 211 -4.02 4.43 -1.19
CA SER A 211 -3.85 3.05 -0.76
C SER A 211 -2.51 2.41 -1.14
N TYR A 212 -1.62 3.12 -1.84
CA TYR A 212 -0.33 2.59 -2.27
C TYR A 212 0.82 2.92 -1.35
N LEU A 213 0.71 3.99 -0.57
CA LEU A 213 1.78 4.52 0.27
C LEU A 213 1.31 4.79 1.68
N ILE A 214 2.18 4.61 2.65
CA ILE A 214 2.07 5.25 3.96
C ILE A 214 2.66 6.66 3.87
N TYR A 215 2.17 7.58 4.73
CA TYR A 215 2.67 8.95 4.79
C TYR A 215 3.38 9.19 6.14
N PRO A 216 4.50 9.86 6.19
CA PRO A 216 5.40 10.30 5.12
C PRO A 216 6.47 9.23 4.85
N LEU A 217 6.36 8.48 3.77
CA LEU A 217 7.23 7.31 3.51
C LEU A 217 8.73 7.67 3.47
N ASN A 218 9.07 8.83 2.93
CA ASN A 218 10.44 9.33 2.81
C ASN A 218 11.05 9.85 4.10
N LEU A 219 10.24 10.17 5.11
CA LEU A 219 10.69 10.74 6.38
C LEU A 219 10.49 9.78 7.56
N VAL A 220 9.88 8.60 7.34
CA VAL A 220 9.56 7.71 8.44
C VAL A 220 10.82 7.08 9.03
N GLU A 221 10.91 7.13 10.34
CA GLU A 221 11.92 6.44 11.13
C GLU A 221 11.22 5.39 12.00
N THR A 222 11.94 4.36 12.41
CA THR A 222 11.46 3.41 13.42
C THR A 222 12.14 3.70 14.74
N VAL A 223 11.36 3.68 15.82
CA VAL A 223 11.87 3.83 17.18
C VAL A 223 11.57 2.52 17.90
N ASP A 224 12.58 1.81 18.36
CA ASP A 224 12.47 0.51 19.02
C ASP A 224 11.62 -0.51 18.23
N ASP A 225 11.87 -0.61 16.92
CA ASP A 225 11.10 -1.43 15.99
C ASP A 225 9.59 -1.12 15.98
N THR A 226 9.18 0.10 16.38
CA THR A 226 7.79 0.52 16.53
C THR A 226 7.41 1.61 15.55
N LEU A 227 6.23 1.50 14.94
CA LEU A 227 5.54 2.56 14.22
C LEU A 227 4.22 2.93 14.92
N ILE A 228 3.77 4.17 14.73
CA ILE A 228 2.49 4.68 15.23
C ILE A 228 1.61 5.04 14.03
N LEU A 229 0.51 4.33 13.87
CA LEU A 229 -0.39 4.44 12.72
C LEU A 229 -1.61 5.28 13.02
N MET A 230 -1.92 6.22 12.13
CA MET A 230 -3.11 7.08 12.15
C MET A 230 -3.77 7.19 10.79
N GLU A 231 -4.88 7.94 10.71
CA GLU A 231 -5.59 8.16 9.45
C GLU A 231 -5.02 9.34 8.66
N ALA A 232 -4.77 10.48 9.31
CA ALA A 232 -4.55 11.75 8.61
C ALA A 232 -3.09 12.23 8.62
N CYS A 233 -2.69 12.89 7.52
CA CYS A 233 -1.35 13.47 7.41
C CYS A 233 -1.08 14.55 8.46
N PHE A 234 -2.09 15.35 8.82
CA PHE A 234 -1.92 16.43 9.79
C PHE A 234 -1.58 15.89 11.18
N ASP A 235 -2.23 14.79 11.61
CA ASP A 235 -1.96 14.18 12.91
C ASP A 235 -0.54 13.60 12.96
N VAL A 236 -0.09 13.00 11.85
CA VAL A 236 1.30 12.56 11.72
C VAL A 236 2.28 13.72 11.84
N MET A 237 2.05 14.83 11.14
CA MET A 237 2.91 16.00 11.22
C MET A 237 2.98 16.53 12.66
N LEU A 238 1.84 16.59 13.38
CA LEU A 238 1.78 17.01 14.79
C LEU A 238 2.55 16.04 15.70
N LEU A 239 2.32 14.72 15.56
CA LEU A 239 3.04 13.76 16.36
C LEU A 239 4.55 13.84 16.15
N ARG A 240 4.98 13.97 14.91
CA ARG A 240 6.41 14.13 14.61
C ARG A 240 6.98 15.41 15.23
N LYS A 241 6.24 16.50 15.19
CA LYS A 241 6.60 17.76 15.89
C LYS A 241 6.71 17.55 17.41
N TRP A 242 5.89 16.68 18.00
CA TRP A 242 5.92 16.32 19.42
C TRP A 242 6.96 15.22 19.76
N GLY A 243 7.85 14.89 18.82
CA GLY A 243 8.97 13.98 19.07
C GLY A 243 8.71 12.51 18.75
N PHE A 244 7.70 12.18 17.94
CA PHE A 244 7.41 10.84 17.46
C PHE A 244 7.77 10.68 15.96
N PRO A 245 9.05 10.54 15.59
CA PRO A 245 9.48 10.43 14.19
C PRO A 245 8.99 9.15 13.50
N ASN A 246 8.46 8.20 14.28
CA ASN A 246 7.89 6.94 13.85
C ASN A 246 6.38 7.00 13.59
N ALA A 247 5.78 8.18 13.55
CA ALA A 247 4.36 8.37 13.20
C ALA A 247 4.13 8.25 11.69
N ILE A 248 3.08 7.51 11.31
CA ILE A 248 2.66 7.28 9.91
C ILE A 248 1.15 7.37 9.75
N ALA A 249 0.68 7.68 8.54
CA ALA A 249 -0.73 7.65 8.18
C ALA A 249 -1.02 6.78 6.96
N THR A 250 -2.21 6.20 6.92
CA THR A 250 -2.77 5.56 5.72
C THR A 250 -3.38 6.56 4.75
N MET A 251 -3.62 7.79 5.17
CA MET A 251 -4.34 8.83 4.42
C MET A 251 -5.81 8.45 4.10
N THR A 252 -6.29 7.36 4.69
CA THR A 252 -7.64 6.82 4.59
C THR A 252 -8.03 6.16 5.92
N ASN A 253 -9.29 5.78 6.07
CA ASN A 253 -9.76 5.03 7.24
C ASN A 253 -9.54 3.51 7.16
N LYS A 254 -8.57 3.05 6.37
CA LYS A 254 -8.25 1.63 6.18
C LYS A 254 -6.78 1.45 5.87
N VAL A 255 -6.23 0.33 6.33
CA VAL A 255 -4.95 -0.18 5.85
C VAL A 255 -5.19 -0.98 4.58
N SER A 256 -4.49 -0.68 3.51
CA SER A 256 -4.45 -1.52 2.32
C SER A 256 -3.37 -2.60 2.42
N ARG A 257 -3.43 -3.61 1.56
CA ARG A 257 -2.38 -4.65 1.50
C ARG A 257 -0.99 -4.06 1.22
N LYS A 258 -0.89 -3.10 0.30
CA LYS A 258 0.39 -2.44 -0.05
C LYS A 258 0.94 -1.63 1.12
N GLN A 259 0.09 -0.91 1.83
CA GLN A 259 0.48 -0.20 3.04
C GLN A 259 0.91 -1.16 4.15
N ALA A 260 0.18 -2.28 4.33
CA ALA A 260 0.56 -3.32 5.28
C ALA A 260 1.94 -3.93 4.95
N ASP A 261 2.25 -4.14 3.67
CA ASP A 261 3.55 -4.64 3.26
C ASP A 261 4.67 -3.64 3.61
N GLN A 262 4.45 -2.34 3.41
CA GLN A 262 5.41 -1.30 3.79
C GLN A 262 5.60 -1.21 5.32
N ILE A 263 4.52 -1.34 6.10
CA ILE A 263 4.57 -1.34 7.56
C ILE A 263 5.35 -2.56 8.07
N ALA A 264 4.99 -3.76 7.61
CA ALA A 264 5.59 -5.01 8.06
C ALA A 264 7.09 -5.16 7.68
N GLN A 265 7.55 -4.43 6.67
CA GLN A 265 8.97 -4.36 6.33
C GLN A 265 9.78 -3.46 7.27
N ARG A 266 9.09 -2.56 8.01
CA ARG A 266 9.74 -1.51 8.80
C ARG A 266 9.62 -1.66 10.31
N CYS A 267 8.64 -2.40 10.80
CA CYS A 267 8.46 -2.52 12.25
C CYS A 267 8.04 -3.91 12.67
N ARG A 268 8.27 -4.23 13.94
CA ARG A 268 7.73 -5.40 14.63
C ARG A 268 6.52 -5.06 15.48
N LYS A 269 6.41 -3.79 15.89
CA LYS A 269 5.32 -3.29 16.74
C LYS A 269 4.61 -2.15 16.03
N LEU A 270 3.28 -2.18 16.06
CA LEU A 270 2.44 -1.15 15.49
C LEU A 270 1.45 -0.67 16.54
N ILE A 271 1.55 0.59 16.94
CA ILE A 271 0.54 1.24 17.76
C ILE A 271 -0.48 1.86 16.83
N VAL A 272 -1.76 1.49 16.94
CA VAL A 272 -2.83 2.03 16.12
C VAL A 272 -3.62 3.06 16.92
N LEU A 273 -3.52 4.33 16.51
CA LEU A 273 -4.32 5.43 17.06
C LEU A 273 -5.50 5.68 16.12
N CYS A 274 -6.65 5.17 16.51
CA CYS A 274 -7.88 5.38 15.77
C CYS A 274 -8.53 6.72 16.14
N ASP A 275 -9.16 7.36 15.15
CA ASP A 275 -10.10 8.44 15.44
C ASP A 275 -11.25 7.89 16.29
N LEU A 276 -11.73 8.67 17.26
CA LEU A 276 -12.83 8.27 18.15
C LEU A 276 -14.19 8.45 17.45
N ASP A 277 -14.31 7.82 16.31
CA ASP A 277 -15.57 7.76 15.54
C ASP A 277 -15.73 6.35 14.91
N GLU A 278 -16.91 6.08 14.31
CA GLU A 278 -17.18 4.79 13.64
C GLU A 278 -16.20 4.44 12.51
N ARG A 279 -15.39 5.39 12.06
CA ARG A 279 -14.39 5.20 10.98
C ARG A 279 -13.08 4.65 11.52
N GLY A 280 -12.73 5.01 12.77
CA GLY A 280 -11.52 4.52 13.42
C GLY A 280 -11.51 3.01 13.60
N ASP A 281 -12.66 2.38 13.86
CA ASP A 281 -12.80 0.94 13.94
C ASP A 281 -12.33 0.23 12.65
N LYS A 282 -12.59 0.84 11.48
CA LYS A 282 -12.17 0.28 10.18
C LYS A 282 -10.66 0.29 9.97
N LEU A 283 -9.97 1.28 10.54
CA LEU A 283 -8.50 1.32 10.48
C LEU A 283 -7.92 0.13 11.25
N LEU A 284 -8.40 -0.09 12.48
CA LEU A 284 -7.96 -1.19 13.32
C LEU A 284 -8.31 -2.55 12.72
N ASP A 285 -9.54 -2.73 12.25
CA ASP A 285 -10.01 -3.98 11.62
C ASP A 285 -9.13 -4.36 10.42
N THR A 286 -8.81 -3.37 9.57
CA THR A 286 -7.97 -3.63 8.40
C THR A 286 -6.50 -3.78 8.74
N ALA A 287 -6.01 -3.16 9.83
CA ALA A 287 -4.68 -3.42 10.36
C ALA A 287 -4.58 -4.89 10.82
N HIS A 288 -5.52 -5.39 11.62
CA HIS A 288 -5.58 -6.80 11.99
C HIS A 288 -5.67 -7.71 10.77
N LYS A 289 -6.56 -7.41 9.83
CA LYS A 289 -6.76 -8.22 8.62
C LYS A 289 -5.47 -8.49 7.84
N TYR A 290 -4.57 -7.50 7.74
CA TYR A 290 -3.40 -7.59 6.86
C TYR A 290 -2.06 -7.70 7.59
N LEU A 291 -2.04 -7.44 8.90
CA LEU A 291 -0.81 -7.40 9.69
C LEU A 291 -0.75 -8.45 10.80
N ASP A 292 -1.87 -9.09 11.19
CA ASP A 292 -1.85 -10.18 12.15
C ASP A 292 -0.87 -11.29 11.74
N GLY A 293 -0.04 -11.72 12.69
CA GLY A 293 1.03 -12.69 12.46
C GLY A 293 2.28 -12.13 11.75
N ARG A 294 2.25 -10.85 11.35
CA ARG A 294 3.38 -10.16 10.71
C ARG A 294 3.98 -9.08 11.62
N VAL A 295 3.13 -8.41 12.38
CA VAL A 295 3.47 -7.31 13.28
C VAL A 295 2.63 -7.44 14.55
N GLU A 296 3.19 -7.13 15.70
CA GLU A 296 2.46 -7.05 16.98
C GLU A 296 1.64 -5.74 17.00
N ILE A 297 0.30 -5.85 17.10
CA ILE A 297 -0.58 -4.69 17.11
C ILE A 297 -0.91 -4.29 18.55
N PHE A 298 -0.66 -3.02 18.85
CA PHE A 298 -0.94 -2.39 20.14
C PHE A 298 -2.06 -1.37 19.96
N THR A 299 -2.97 -1.33 20.93
CA THR A 299 -4.03 -0.32 20.97
C THR A 299 -4.05 0.40 22.31
N PRO A 300 -4.30 1.71 22.34
CA PRO A 300 -4.44 2.45 23.56
C PRO A 300 -5.55 1.91 24.47
N THR A 301 -5.31 1.92 25.76
CA THR A 301 -6.31 1.62 26.79
C THR A 301 -6.85 2.88 27.44
N TYR A 302 -6.14 4.00 27.30
CA TYR A 302 -6.61 5.32 27.69
C TYR A 302 -7.22 6.04 26.47
N VAL A 303 -8.37 6.65 26.68
CA VAL A 303 -9.10 7.43 25.68
C VAL A 303 -9.24 8.86 26.21
N PRO A 304 -8.84 9.90 25.45
CA PRO A 304 -9.05 11.29 25.84
C PRO A 304 -10.54 11.61 26.04
N ARG A 305 -10.83 12.47 27.01
CA ARG A 305 -12.21 12.81 27.36
C ARG A 305 -12.93 13.72 26.35
N SER A 306 -12.17 14.42 25.52
CA SER A 306 -12.68 15.35 24.51
C SER A 306 -11.80 15.31 23.28
N GLY A 307 -12.38 15.68 22.13
CA GLY A 307 -11.71 15.59 20.84
C GLY A 307 -11.80 14.18 20.24
N LYS A 308 -11.68 14.08 18.94
CA LYS A 308 -11.81 12.81 18.20
C LYS A 308 -10.50 12.31 17.62
N ASP A 309 -9.51 13.16 17.44
CA ASP A 309 -8.23 12.86 16.82
C ASP A 309 -7.07 13.57 17.57
N PRO A 310 -5.82 13.18 17.35
CA PRO A 310 -4.65 13.77 18.00
C PRO A 310 -4.56 15.30 17.88
N GLY A 311 -5.00 15.86 16.76
CA GLY A 311 -5.03 17.30 16.56
C GLY A 311 -5.99 18.01 17.52
N GLU A 312 -7.11 17.39 17.89
CA GLU A 312 -8.08 17.89 18.86
C GLU A 312 -7.70 17.56 20.31
N TRP A 313 -6.98 16.46 20.57
CA TRP A 313 -6.55 16.07 21.93
C TRP A 313 -5.42 16.96 22.44
N GLY A 314 -4.52 17.38 21.56
CA GLY A 314 -3.27 18.06 21.88
C GLY A 314 -2.17 17.11 22.38
N GLU A 315 -0.97 17.66 22.55
CA GLU A 315 0.25 16.89 22.83
C GLU A 315 0.13 16.01 24.08
N ILE A 316 -0.26 16.59 25.21
CA ILE A 316 -0.27 15.89 26.53
C ILE A 316 -1.18 14.67 26.48
N GLU A 317 -2.40 14.82 25.98
CA GLU A 317 -3.37 13.72 25.93
C GLU A 317 -2.97 12.67 24.89
N THR A 318 -2.38 13.07 23.78
CA THR A 318 -1.86 12.16 22.76
C THR A 318 -0.70 11.31 23.30
N VAL A 319 0.25 11.93 24.01
CA VAL A 319 1.36 11.20 24.66
C VAL A 319 0.85 10.18 25.69
N LYS A 320 -0.13 10.58 26.53
CA LYS A 320 -0.77 9.64 27.47
C LYS A 320 -1.44 8.48 26.74
N THR A 321 -2.13 8.76 25.65
CA THR A 321 -2.80 7.75 24.84
C THR A 321 -1.79 6.77 24.26
N ILE A 322 -0.71 7.23 23.65
CA ILE A 322 0.34 6.38 23.10
C ILE A 322 0.95 5.51 24.19
N ASN A 323 1.31 6.09 25.34
CA ASN A 323 1.94 5.37 26.45
C ASN A 323 1.03 4.35 27.13
N SER A 324 -0.28 4.44 26.92
CA SER A 324 -1.25 3.48 27.42
C SER A 324 -1.43 2.25 26.52
N ALA A 325 -0.78 2.22 25.37
CA ALA A 325 -0.99 1.18 24.37
C ALA A 325 -0.53 -0.19 24.89
N THR A 326 -1.39 -1.19 24.75
CA THR A 326 -1.15 -2.57 25.15
C THR A 326 -1.30 -3.51 23.97
N TYR A 327 -0.54 -4.60 23.99
CA TYR A 327 -0.67 -5.65 22.97
C TYR A 327 -2.03 -6.30 23.04
N ARG A 328 -2.70 -6.39 21.90
CA ARG A 328 -3.90 -7.19 21.74
C ARG A 328 -3.58 -8.40 20.87
N GLY A 329 -3.39 -9.56 21.52
CA GLY A 329 -3.26 -10.84 20.83
C GLY A 329 -4.51 -11.18 20.02
N VAL A 330 -4.33 -12.01 19.00
CA VAL A 330 -5.42 -12.54 18.16
C VAL A 330 -6.49 -13.20 19.08
N GLY A 331 -7.68 -12.64 19.15
CA GLY A 331 -8.80 -13.24 19.87
C GLY A 331 -9.39 -12.49 21.07
N THR A 332 -8.90 -11.30 21.42
CA THR A 332 -9.47 -10.50 22.50
C THR A 332 -10.11 -9.21 21.98
N LEU A 333 -11.31 -9.32 21.46
CA LEU A 333 -12.22 -8.18 21.34
C LEU A 333 -13.09 -8.12 22.61
N PRO A 334 -12.96 -7.12 23.48
CA PRO A 334 -14.10 -6.67 24.23
C PRO A 334 -14.88 -5.70 23.35
N ARG A 335 -16.08 -6.08 22.97
CA ARG A 335 -17.09 -5.13 22.55
C ARG A 335 -17.42 -4.27 23.78
N LEU A 336 -17.22 -2.98 23.68
CA LEU A 336 -17.89 -2.00 24.54
C LEU A 336 -19.20 -1.59 23.88
#